data_d1bd98b828fb66af97b0f949c7cd813c
#
_entry.id   d1bd98b828fb66af97b0f949c7cd813c
#
_cell.length_a   1.000
_cell.length_b   1.000
_cell.length_c   1.000
_cell.angle_alpha   90.00
_cell.angle_beta   90.00
_cell.angle_gamma   90.00
#
_symmetry.space_group_name_H-M   'P 1'
#
loop_
_entity.id
_entity.type
_entity.pdbx_description
1 polymer ?
#
loop_
_entity_poly.entity_id
_entity_poly.type
_entity_poly.pdbx_seq_one_letter_code
_entity_poly.pdbx_strand_id
1 'polypeptide(L)'
;LSGAVVMKKFGLTPKGKAFSGITVEDDKPVQLTRQILKSLKWIGPAECEFLKDEKGHYFLMEINSRFPSWLYLAAAAGQNLPLLTVQLACDMPVRPLTSYTAGKLFVRTVADALLDARQIMELTASGEVRL
;
A
#
# COMPACT_ATOMS: atom_id res chain seq x y z
N LEU A 1 -11.57 0.17 -11.61
CA LEU A 1 -10.84 -0.19 -10.40
C LEU A 1 -11.01 -1.68 -10.17
N SER A 2 -9.91 -2.43 -10.25
CA SER A 2 -9.93 -3.89 -10.17
C SER A 2 -9.74 -4.44 -8.75
N GLY A 3 -9.30 -3.62 -7.82
CA GLY A 3 -9.19 -3.91 -6.39
C GLY A 3 -8.81 -2.65 -5.62
N ALA A 4 -9.17 -2.58 -4.34
CA ALA A 4 -8.79 -1.51 -3.43
C ALA A 4 -8.97 -1.95 -1.98
N VAL A 5 -8.07 -1.49 -1.11
CA VAL A 5 -8.13 -1.68 0.33
C VAL A 5 -7.98 -0.33 1.03
N VAL A 6 -8.83 -0.06 1.99
CA VAL A 6 -8.74 1.15 2.82
C VAL A 6 -7.97 0.85 4.10
N MET A 7 -6.95 1.64 4.37
CA MET A 7 -6.15 1.57 5.58
C MET A 7 -6.20 2.90 6.33
N LYS A 8 -6.56 2.85 7.59
CA LYS A 8 -6.45 3.99 8.50
C LYS A 8 -5.06 3.98 9.14
N LYS A 9 -4.30 5.05 8.94
CA LYS A 9 -3.03 5.29 9.63
C LYS A 9 -3.31 5.65 11.08
N PHE A 10 -2.58 5.09 12.04
CA PHE A 10 -2.65 5.53 13.43
C PHE A 10 -1.29 5.72 14.10
N GLY A 11 -0.22 5.17 13.55
CA GLY A 11 1.15 5.51 13.91
C GLY A 11 1.83 6.19 12.75
N LEU A 12 2.29 7.42 12.97
CA LEU A 12 2.98 8.22 11.94
C LEU A 12 4.41 8.53 12.37
N THR A 13 5.32 8.53 11.42
CA THR A 13 6.64 9.12 11.60
C THR A 13 6.53 10.65 11.62
N PRO A 14 7.55 11.39 12.12
CA PRO A 14 7.55 12.86 12.06
C PRO A 14 7.36 13.44 10.64
N LYS A 15 7.66 12.66 9.60
CA LYS A 15 7.46 13.02 8.19
C LYS A 15 6.11 12.54 7.62
N GLY A 16 5.16 12.10 8.46
CA GLY A 16 3.82 11.68 8.03
C GLY A 16 3.72 10.30 7.39
N LYS A 17 4.82 9.52 7.32
CA LYS A 17 4.76 8.14 6.80
C LYS A 17 4.09 7.23 7.81
N ALA A 18 3.24 6.31 7.33
CA ALA A 18 2.62 5.32 8.18
C ALA A 18 3.66 4.36 8.77
N PHE A 19 3.71 4.30 10.08
CA PHE A 19 4.46 3.33 10.87
C PHE A 19 3.58 2.14 11.27
N SER A 20 2.30 2.42 11.49
CA SER A 20 1.29 1.40 11.73
C SER A 20 -0.07 1.84 11.16
N GLY A 21 -0.91 0.88 10.87
CA GLY A 21 -2.24 1.12 10.34
C GLY A 21 -3.11 -0.12 10.42
N ILE A 22 -4.40 0.07 10.18
CA ILE A 22 -5.41 -0.97 10.24
C ILE A 22 -6.33 -0.88 9.02
N THR A 23 -6.70 -2.02 8.45
CA THR A 23 -7.74 -2.05 7.42
C THR A 23 -9.11 -1.71 8.03
N VAL A 24 -9.85 -0.83 7.38
CA VAL A 24 -11.17 -0.39 7.82
C VAL A 24 -12.19 -0.58 6.72
N GLU A 25 -13.41 -0.89 7.08
CA GLU A 25 -14.54 -0.95 6.17
C GLU A 25 -15.10 0.46 6.00
N ASP A 26 -14.76 1.10 4.89
CA ASP A 26 -15.24 2.43 4.53
C ASP A 26 -15.26 2.55 2.99
N ASP A 27 -16.46 2.57 2.43
CA ASP A 27 -16.65 2.63 0.98
C ASP A 27 -16.37 4.00 0.38
N LYS A 28 -16.43 5.06 1.18
CA LYS A 28 -16.31 6.43 0.67
C LYS A 28 -14.95 6.72 0.04
N PRO A 29 -13.80 6.38 0.67
CA PRO A 29 -12.50 6.53 0.03
C PRO A 29 -12.36 5.70 -1.26
N VAL A 30 -12.94 4.49 -1.30
CA VAL A 30 -12.91 3.64 -2.50
C VAL A 30 -13.67 4.29 -3.66
N GLN A 31 -14.86 4.84 -3.38
CA GLN A 31 -15.66 5.55 -4.38
C GLN A 31 -14.96 6.80 -4.91
N LEU A 32 -14.38 7.61 -4.01
CA LEU A 32 -13.61 8.80 -4.38
C LEU A 32 -12.39 8.44 -5.23
N THR A 33 -11.60 7.44 -4.80
CA THR A 33 -10.47 6.93 -5.56
C THR A 33 -10.88 6.48 -6.96
N ARG A 34 -11.99 5.73 -7.07
CA ARG A 34 -12.51 5.29 -8.38
C ARG A 34 -12.84 6.48 -9.29
N GLN A 35 -13.49 7.52 -8.78
CA GLN A 35 -13.84 8.72 -9.54
C GLN A 35 -12.57 9.46 -9.99
N ILE A 36 -11.62 9.67 -9.09
CA ILE A 36 -10.34 10.35 -9.35
C ILE A 36 -9.56 9.62 -10.44
N LEU A 37 -9.31 8.32 -10.26
CA LEU A 37 -8.51 7.53 -11.20
C LEU A 37 -9.20 7.40 -12.58
N LYS A 38 -10.54 7.36 -12.59
CA LYS A 38 -11.30 7.39 -13.85
C LYS A 38 -11.15 8.73 -14.58
N SER A 39 -11.25 9.86 -13.87
CA SER A 39 -11.09 11.19 -14.49
C SER A 39 -9.68 11.43 -15.02
N LEU A 40 -8.67 10.87 -14.35
CA LEU A 40 -7.27 10.91 -14.78
C LEU A 40 -6.94 9.88 -15.86
N LYS A 41 -7.88 9.00 -16.24
CA LYS A 41 -7.64 7.85 -17.14
C LYS A 41 -6.43 7.02 -16.67
N TRP A 42 -6.27 6.89 -15.35
CA TRP A 42 -5.11 6.23 -14.74
C TRP A 42 -5.12 4.73 -15.00
N ILE A 43 -3.96 4.18 -15.35
CA ILE A 43 -3.71 2.75 -15.50
C ILE A 43 -2.51 2.39 -14.61
N GLY A 44 -2.67 1.39 -13.76
CA GLY A 44 -1.62 0.90 -12.87
C GLY A 44 -1.93 1.10 -11.40
N PRO A 45 -0.97 0.77 -10.52
CA PRO A 45 -1.13 0.92 -9.08
C PRO A 45 -1.13 2.40 -8.68
N ALA A 46 -1.92 2.72 -7.65
CA ALA A 46 -1.95 4.05 -7.05
C ALA A 46 -2.30 3.94 -5.57
N GLU A 47 -1.80 4.88 -4.79
CA GLU A 47 -2.20 5.13 -3.40
C GLU A 47 -2.79 6.54 -3.33
N CYS A 48 -4.08 6.65 -2.98
CA CYS A 48 -4.74 7.92 -2.71
C CYS A 48 -4.82 8.14 -1.21
N GLU A 49 -4.21 9.21 -0.71
CA GLU A 49 -4.26 9.58 0.68
C GLU A 49 -5.32 10.64 0.94
N PHE A 50 -6.16 10.39 1.94
CA PHE A 50 -7.25 11.28 2.31
C PHE A 50 -7.14 11.69 3.77
N LEU A 51 -7.49 12.94 4.06
CA LEU A 51 -7.82 13.41 5.40
C LEU A 51 -9.33 13.34 5.58
N LYS A 52 -9.80 12.81 6.70
CA LYS A 52 -11.20 12.82 7.10
C LYS A 52 -11.38 13.79 8.26
N ASP A 53 -12.29 14.77 8.11
CA ASP A 53 -12.62 15.70 9.19
C ASP A 53 -13.61 15.08 10.20
N GLU A 54 -13.89 15.80 11.27
CA GLU A 54 -14.84 15.38 12.31
C GLU A 54 -16.28 15.26 11.80
N LYS A 55 -16.62 15.92 10.70
CA LYS A 55 -17.94 15.88 10.06
C LYS A 55 -18.04 14.73 9.04
N GLY A 56 -16.95 13.96 8.83
CA GLY A 56 -16.90 12.83 7.91
C GLY A 56 -16.61 13.20 6.45
N HIS A 57 -16.21 14.44 6.17
CA HIS A 57 -15.77 14.83 4.82
C HIS A 57 -14.37 14.32 4.55
N TYR A 58 -14.13 13.91 3.30
CA TYR A 58 -12.83 13.43 2.83
C TYR A 58 -12.18 14.47 1.93
N PHE A 59 -10.94 14.80 2.22
CA PHE A 59 -10.09 15.71 1.44
C PHE A 59 -8.92 14.91 0.88
N LEU A 60 -8.76 14.91 -0.45
CA LEU A 60 -7.61 14.31 -1.10
C LEU A 60 -6.35 15.10 -0.75
N MET A 61 -5.36 14.43 -0.20
CA MET A 61 -4.07 15.01 0.19
C MET A 61 -3.01 14.72 -0.86
N GLU A 62 -2.92 13.48 -1.31
CA GLU A 62 -1.83 13.02 -2.16
C GLU A 62 -2.26 11.83 -3.02
N ILE A 63 -1.70 11.74 -4.22
CA ILE A 63 -1.78 10.56 -5.09
C ILE A 63 -0.35 10.11 -5.37
N ASN A 64 -0.03 8.91 -4.90
CA ASN A 64 1.24 8.26 -5.20
C ASN A 64 1.04 7.24 -6.33
N SER A 65 1.75 7.43 -7.44
CA SER A 65 1.66 6.59 -8.64
C SER A 65 2.45 5.28 -8.51
N ARG A 66 2.27 4.59 -7.40
CA ARG A 66 2.97 3.37 -7.02
C ARG A 66 2.19 2.58 -5.97
N PHE A 67 2.62 1.35 -5.71
CA PHE A 67 2.17 0.63 -4.52
C PHE A 67 2.67 1.31 -3.22
N PRO A 68 1.83 1.34 -2.17
CA PRO A 68 2.26 1.81 -0.86
C PRO A 68 3.22 0.83 -0.18
N SER A 69 4.03 1.33 0.73
CA SER A 69 4.98 0.50 1.50
C SER A 69 4.31 -0.48 2.47
N TRP A 70 3.00 -0.34 2.70
CA TRP A 70 2.17 -1.23 3.51
C TRP A 70 1.38 -2.25 2.67
N LEU A 71 1.74 -2.42 1.40
CA LEU A 71 1.01 -3.26 0.43
C LEU A 71 0.78 -4.70 0.91
N TYR A 72 1.69 -5.26 1.70
CA TYR A 72 1.53 -6.60 2.28
C TYR A 72 0.26 -6.72 3.14
N LEU A 73 -0.16 -5.62 3.78
CA LEU A 73 -1.43 -5.58 4.52
C LEU A 73 -2.63 -5.84 3.60
N ALA A 74 -2.62 -5.32 2.37
CA ALA A 74 -3.69 -5.56 1.40
C ALA A 74 -3.79 -7.05 1.03
N ALA A 75 -2.65 -7.71 0.80
CA ALA A 75 -2.61 -9.15 0.55
C ALA A 75 -3.12 -9.95 1.76
N ALA A 76 -2.68 -9.59 2.97
CA ALA A 76 -3.14 -10.20 4.22
C ALA A 76 -4.64 -9.98 4.49
N ALA A 77 -5.21 -8.90 3.97
CA ALA A 77 -6.64 -8.61 4.02
C ALA A 77 -7.46 -9.33 2.92
N GLY A 78 -6.80 -10.10 2.03
CA GLY A 78 -7.46 -10.88 0.99
C GLY A 78 -7.38 -10.29 -0.42
N GLN A 79 -6.73 -9.14 -0.59
CA GLN A 79 -6.52 -8.54 -1.92
C GLN A 79 -5.05 -8.52 -2.30
N ASN A 80 -4.60 -9.52 -3.04
CA ASN A 80 -3.25 -9.57 -3.59
C ASN A 80 -3.15 -8.66 -4.83
N LEU A 81 -3.05 -7.34 -4.57
CA LEU A 81 -2.98 -6.32 -5.63
C LEU A 81 -1.74 -6.45 -6.53
N PRO A 82 -0.54 -6.86 -6.06
CA PRO A 82 0.59 -7.13 -6.93
C PRO A 82 0.30 -8.24 -7.95
N LEU A 83 -0.25 -9.37 -7.50
CA LEU A 83 -0.61 -10.47 -8.39
C LEU A 83 -1.65 -10.02 -9.42
N LEU A 84 -2.69 -9.30 -8.98
CA LEU A 84 -3.70 -8.73 -9.86
C LEU A 84 -3.07 -7.84 -10.94
N THR A 85 -2.08 -7.01 -10.56
CA THR A 85 -1.38 -6.12 -11.51
C THR A 85 -0.58 -6.91 -12.54
N VAL A 86 0.12 -7.97 -12.13
CA VAL A 86 0.86 -8.86 -13.05
C VAL A 86 -0.11 -9.56 -14.00
N GLN A 87 -1.21 -10.09 -13.50
CA GLN A 87 -2.22 -10.74 -14.33
C GLN A 87 -2.78 -9.79 -15.39
N LEU A 88 -3.11 -8.54 -15.01
CA LEU A 88 -3.58 -7.52 -15.94
C LEU A 88 -2.52 -7.13 -16.98
N ALA A 89 -1.26 -7.04 -16.57
CA ALA A 89 -0.15 -6.70 -17.47
C ALA A 89 0.17 -7.83 -18.48
N CYS A 90 -0.20 -9.07 -18.14
CA CYS A 90 -0.07 -10.24 -19.01
C CYS A 90 -1.36 -10.56 -19.78
N ASP A 91 -2.30 -9.64 -19.85
CA ASP A 91 -3.62 -9.81 -20.51
C ASP A 91 -4.39 -11.04 -20.04
N MET A 92 -4.14 -11.48 -18.79
CA MET A 92 -4.85 -12.59 -18.20
C MET A 92 -6.26 -12.17 -17.78
N PRO A 93 -7.27 -13.04 -17.89
CA PRO A 93 -8.60 -12.74 -17.39
C PRO A 93 -8.59 -12.63 -15.87
N VAL A 94 -9.02 -11.49 -15.35
CA VAL A 94 -9.10 -11.22 -13.91
C VAL A 94 -10.52 -10.93 -13.47
N ARG A 95 -10.87 -11.36 -12.26
CA ARG A 95 -12.09 -10.93 -11.60
C ARG A 95 -11.78 -9.76 -10.67
N PRO A 96 -12.58 -8.68 -10.67
CA PRO A 96 -12.39 -7.60 -9.72
C PRO A 96 -12.47 -8.10 -8.28
N LEU A 97 -11.54 -7.63 -7.44
CA LEU A 97 -11.53 -7.90 -6.00
C LEU A 97 -12.45 -6.87 -5.33
N THR A 98 -13.61 -7.31 -4.86
CA THR A 98 -14.69 -6.43 -4.38
C THR A 98 -14.77 -6.32 -2.86
N SER A 99 -14.11 -7.22 -2.13
CA SER A 99 -14.14 -7.27 -0.67
C SER A 99 -12.77 -7.53 -0.09
N TYR A 100 -12.57 -7.15 1.16
CA TYR A 100 -11.39 -7.44 1.95
C TYR A 100 -11.75 -7.53 3.43
N THR A 101 -10.87 -8.12 4.24
CA THR A 101 -11.08 -8.23 5.68
C THR A 101 -10.66 -6.93 6.36
N ALA A 102 -11.59 -6.26 7.06
CA ALA A 102 -11.29 -5.16 7.97
C ALA A 102 -10.68 -5.68 9.28
N GLY A 103 -9.98 -4.80 10.01
CA GLY A 103 -9.35 -5.15 11.29
C GLY A 103 -7.98 -5.81 11.18
N LYS A 104 -7.41 -5.97 9.99
CA LYS A 104 -6.02 -6.40 9.82
C LYS A 104 -5.08 -5.24 10.15
N LEU A 105 -4.10 -5.53 10.99
CA LEU A 105 -3.10 -4.57 11.45
C LEU A 105 -1.77 -4.77 10.74
N PHE A 106 -1.09 -3.68 10.45
CA PHE A 106 0.34 -3.71 10.19
C PHE A 106 1.07 -2.81 11.19
N VAL A 107 2.22 -3.27 11.63
CA VAL A 107 3.18 -2.50 12.43
C VAL A 107 4.55 -2.71 11.81
N ARG A 108 5.24 -1.60 11.54
CA ARG A 108 6.61 -1.67 11.03
C ARG A 108 7.56 -1.91 12.19
N THR A 109 8.31 -2.99 12.12
CA THR A 109 9.39 -3.31 13.06
C THR A 109 10.72 -3.02 12.40
N VAL A 110 11.69 -2.62 13.20
CA VAL A 110 13.09 -2.45 12.80
C VAL A 110 13.89 -3.45 13.58
N ALA A 111 14.73 -4.20 12.90
CA ALA A 111 15.71 -5.09 13.52
C ALA A 111 17.12 -4.60 13.17
N ASP A 112 18.00 -4.59 14.15
CA ASP A 112 19.40 -4.30 13.93
C ASP A 112 20.10 -5.54 13.37
N ALA A 113 20.82 -5.38 12.26
CA ALA A 113 21.76 -6.38 11.74
C ALA A 113 23.17 -5.97 12.10
N LEU A 114 23.89 -6.85 12.80
CA LEU A 114 25.30 -6.64 13.09
C LEU A 114 26.12 -7.23 11.95
N LEU A 115 26.85 -6.37 11.28
CA LEU A 115 27.71 -6.73 10.14
C LEU A 115 29.15 -6.27 10.44
N ASP A 116 30.12 -7.02 10.00
CA ASP A 116 31.51 -6.54 9.98
C ASP A 116 31.80 -5.70 8.70
N ALA A 117 32.95 -4.98 8.72
CA ALA A 117 33.28 -4.14 7.60
C ALA A 117 33.53 -4.93 6.30
N ARG A 118 33.92 -6.22 6.39
CA ARG A 118 34.12 -7.08 5.23
C ARG A 118 32.79 -7.39 4.55
N GLN A 119 31.74 -7.71 5.33
CA GLN A 119 30.40 -7.96 4.81
C GLN A 119 29.79 -6.72 4.12
N ILE A 120 30.08 -5.52 4.65
CA ILE A 120 29.67 -4.27 4.00
C ILE A 120 30.41 -4.09 2.65
N MET A 121 31.71 -4.42 2.58
CA MET A 121 32.45 -4.36 1.33
C MET A 121 31.95 -5.38 0.30
N GLU A 122 31.60 -6.60 0.72
CA GLU A 122 31.00 -7.62 -0.13
C GLU A 122 29.66 -7.13 -0.69
N LEU A 123 28.78 -6.55 0.17
CA LEU A 123 27.52 -5.97 -0.26
C LEU A 123 27.72 -4.89 -1.33
N THR A 124 28.75 -4.04 -1.17
CA THR A 124 29.06 -2.97 -2.12
C THR A 124 29.60 -3.50 -3.45
N ALA A 125 30.35 -4.59 -3.41
CA ALA A 125 31.01 -5.17 -4.59
C ALA A 125 30.07 -6.12 -5.37
N SER A 126 29.25 -6.91 -4.68
CA SER A 126 28.43 -7.98 -5.28
C SER A 126 26.92 -7.72 -5.19
N GLY A 127 26.47 -6.77 -4.37
CA GLY A 127 25.07 -6.53 -4.09
C GLY A 127 24.42 -7.55 -3.14
N GLU A 128 25.19 -8.49 -2.61
CA GLU A 128 24.72 -9.56 -1.73
C GLU A 128 25.57 -9.66 -0.47
N VAL A 129 24.94 -9.97 0.66
CA VAL A 129 25.60 -10.38 1.90
C VAL A 129 25.13 -11.79 2.25
N ARG A 130 26.08 -12.68 2.47
CA ARG A 130 25.79 -14.00 3.06
C ARG A 130 25.84 -13.86 4.58
N LEU A 131 24.67 -13.95 5.22
CA LEU A 131 24.50 -13.95 6.67
C LEU A 131 24.83 -15.34 7.25
#